data_ea160740076a30198e01b5d2078a7e60
#
_entry.id   ea160740076a30198e01b5d2078a7e60
#
_cell.length_a   1.000
_cell.length_b   1.000
_cell.length_c   1.000
_cell.angle_alpha   90.00
_cell.angle_beta   90.00
_cell.angle_gamma   90.00
#
_symmetry.space_group_name_H-M   'P 1'
#
loop_
_entity.id
_entity.type
_entity.pdbx_description
1 polymer ?
#
loop_
_entity_poly.entity_id
_entity_poly.type
_entity_poly.pdbx_seq_one_letter_code
_entity_poly.pdbx_strand_id
1 'polypeptide(L)'
;MTGGRAPQGMRQFVMSRDFDVSGVSGTGVVLEGVLFSTGVVVVHWLTPPPRGSISVWDSLDQFLSIHVQPHPSNRTVLTFADGEEVTWEADPTRATRA
;
A
#
# COMPACT_ATOMS: atom_id res chain seq x y z
N MET A 1 -9.28 30.60 -13.99
CA MET A 1 -8.86 30.20 -12.67
C MET A 1 -8.45 28.77 -12.66
N THR A 2 -7.49 28.51 -11.93
CA THR A 2 -6.93 27.16 -11.91
C THR A 2 -7.37 26.35 -10.71
N GLY A 3 -8.36 26.87 -9.97
CA GLY A 3 -8.74 26.27 -8.70
C GLY A 3 -9.37 24.91 -8.76
N GLY A 4 -9.77 24.43 -9.93
CA GLY A 4 -10.29 23.08 -10.05
C GLY A 4 -9.22 22.01 -10.15
N ARG A 5 -7.98 22.41 -10.17
CA ARG A 5 -6.86 21.47 -10.35
C ARG A 5 -6.49 20.83 -9.03
N ALA A 6 -6.29 19.53 -9.04
CA ALA A 6 -5.84 18.82 -7.85
C ALA A 6 -4.44 19.29 -7.45
N PRO A 7 -4.15 19.32 -6.14
CA PRO A 7 -2.80 19.66 -5.69
C PRO A 7 -1.75 18.75 -6.27
N GLN A 8 -0.58 19.33 -6.55
CA GLN A 8 0.58 18.55 -6.90
C GLN A 8 0.96 17.69 -5.69
N GLY A 9 1.41 16.50 -5.93
CA GLY A 9 1.84 15.61 -4.86
C GLY A 9 0.75 14.74 -4.26
N MET A 10 -0.51 14.99 -4.58
CA MET A 10 -1.55 14.04 -4.20
C MET A 10 -1.53 12.88 -5.18
N ARG A 11 -1.44 11.65 -4.66
CA ARG A 11 -1.18 10.48 -5.50
C ARG A 11 -2.12 9.35 -5.14
N GLN A 12 -2.73 8.77 -6.16
CA GLN A 12 -3.53 7.55 -6.01
C GLN A 12 -2.63 6.34 -6.19
N PHE A 13 -2.95 5.25 -5.48
CA PHE A 13 -2.20 4.02 -5.63
C PHE A 13 -3.08 2.80 -5.38
N VAL A 14 -2.61 1.67 -5.86
CA VAL A 14 -3.15 0.36 -5.48
C VAL A 14 -2.03 -0.46 -4.87
N MET A 15 -2.38 -1.40 -4.02
CA MET A 15 -1.43 -2.34 -3.45
C MET A 15 -1.83 -3.75 -3.82
N SER A 16 -0.89 -4.50 -4.33
CA SER A 16 -1.09 -5.90 -4.65
C SER A 16 -0.08 -6.75 -3.89
N ARG A 17 -0.39 -8.02 -3.74
CA ARG A 17 0.54 -8.98 -3.15
C ARG A 17 0.38 -10.33 -3.83
N ASP A 18 1.50 -11.06 -3.96
CA ASP A 18 1.50 -12.39 -4.57
C ASP A 18 1.11 -13.46 -3.56
N PHE A 19 1.44 -13.25 -2.29
CA PHE A 19 1.18 -14.21 -1.23
C PHE A 19 0.45 -13.53 -0.09
N ASP A 20 -0.30 -14.29 0.66
CA ASP A 20 -0.97 -13.82 1.86
C ASP A 20 -0.64 -14.76 3.01
N VAL A 21 0.39 -14.38 3.78
CA VAL A 21 0.85 -15.18 4.90
C VAL A 21 -0.23 -15.32 5.97
N SER A 22 -1.06 -14.30 6.14
CA SER A 22 -2.12 -14.33 7.14
C SER A 22 -3.30 -15.20 6.72
N GLY A 23 -3.51 -15.40 5.41
CA GLY A 23 -4.66 -16.11 4.90
C GLY A 23 -5.97 -15.33 5.01
N VAL A 24 -5.91 -14.05 5.37
CA VAL A 24 -7.11 -13.24 5.63
C VAL A 24 -7.42 -12.28 4.50
N SER A 25 -6.40 -11.55 4.03
CA SER A 25 -6.63 -10.45 3.07
C SER A 25 -6.60 -10.89 1.61
N GLY A 26 -6.03 -12.08 1.34
CA GLY A 26 -6.00 -12.58 -0.02
C GLY A 26 -4.82 -12.05 -0.83
N THR A 27 -4.82 -12.40 -2.11
CA THR A 27 -3.76 -12.05 -3.07
C THR A 27 -4.33 -11.16 -4.17
N GLY A 28 -3.45 -10.69 -5.07
CA GLY A 28 -3.84 -9.75 -6.11
C GLY A 28 -3.95 -8.34 -5.55
N VAL A 29 -4.77 -7.50 -6.14
CA VAL A 29 -4.99 -6.14 -5.66
C VAL A 29 -5.86 -6.20 -4.41
N VAL A 30 -5.30 -5.76 -3.29
CA VAL A 30 -5.97 -5.89 -1.99
C VAL A 30 -6.47 -4.57 -1.43
N LEU A 31 -5.98 -3.43 -1.92
CA LEU A 31 -6.47 -2.13 -1.49
C LEU A 31 -6.25 -1.06 -2.54
N GLU A 32 -7.02 0.01 -2.40
CA GLU A 32 -6.81 1.28 -3.09
C GLU A 32 -6.53 2.35 -2.07
N GLY A 33 -5.71 3.33 -2.43
CA GLY A 33 -5.37 4.37 -1.48
C GLY A 33 -5.04 5.70 -2.13
N VAL A 34 -4.94 6.70 -1.28
CA VAL A 34 -4.54 8.05 -1.67
C VAL A 34 -3.49 8.54 -0.68
N LEU A 35 -2.38 9.02 -1.22
CA LEU A 35 -1.37 9.75 -0.47
C LEU A 35 -1.60 11.23 -0.73
N PHE A 36 -1.99 11.94 0.32
CA PHE A 36 -2.24 13.37 0.23
C PHE A 36 -0.91 14.14 0.21
N SER A 37 -0.97 15.35 -0.31
CA SER A 37 0.22 16.21 -0.35
C SER A 37 0.78 16.51 1.04
N THR A 38 -0.04 16.37 2.07
CA THR A 38 0.35 16.58 3.46
C THR A 38 1.07 15.39 4.07
N GLY A 39 1.10 14.25 3.35
CA GLY A 39 1.68 13.01 3.86
C GLY A 39 0.67 12.04 4.44
N VAL A 40 -0.55 12.50 4.72
CA VAL A 40 -1.61 11.63 5.22
C VAL A 40 -1.97 10.59 4.16
N VAL A 41 -2.24 9.37 4.59
CA VAL A 41 -2.64 8.28 3.71
C VAL A 41 -4.00 7.76 4.12
N VAL A 42 -4.86 7.55 3.14
CA VAL A 42 -6.15 6.88 3.35
C VAL A 42 -6.19 5.66 2.46
N VAL A 43 -6.52 4.51 3.03
CA VAL A 43 -6.63 3.26 2.28
C VAL A 43 -8.00 2.65 2.47
N HIS A 44 -8.49 2.02 1.42
CA HIS A 44 -9.72 1.26 1.44
C HIS A 44 -9.37 -0.17 1.04
N TRP A 45 -9.52 -1.09 1.98
CA TRP A 45 -9.26 -2.50 1.73
C TRP A 45 -10.37 -3.09 0.87
N LEU A 46 -9.98 -3.80 -0.16
CA LEU A 46 -10.93 -4.44 -1.08
C LEU A 46 -11.30 -5.84 -0.64
N THR A 47 -10.54 -6.39 0.28
CA THR A 47 -10.73 -7.74 0.79
C THR A 47 -10.84 -7.70 2.31
N PRO A 48 -11.51 -8.67 2.92
CA PRO A 48 -12.33 -9.70 2.28
C PRO A 48 -13.61 -9.13 1.69
N PRO A 49 -14.16 -9.77 0.66
CA PRO A 49 -15.44 -9.32 0.11
C PRO A 49 -16.54 -9.32 1.16
N PRO A 50 -17.58 -8.48 1.01
CA PRO A 50 -17.83 -7.61 -0.14
C PRO A 50 -16.96 -6.37 -0.17
N ARG A 51 -16.36 -5.97 0.95
CA ARG A 51 -15.40 -4.88 1.03
C ARG A 51 -14.78 -4.84 2.41
N GLY A 52 -13.56 -4.33 2.46
CA GLY A 52 -12.86 -4.16 3.72
C GLY A 52 -13.06 -2.78 4.32
N SER A 53 -12.27 -2.50 5.33
CA SER A 53 -12.35 -1.26 6.09
C SER A 53 -11.63 -0.13 5.38
N ILE A 54 -11.90 1.09 5.85
CA ILE A 54 -11.15 2.28 5.50
C ILE A 54 -10.28 2.63 6.70
N SER A 55 -9.01 2.95 6.46
CA SER A 55 -8.13 3.40 7.53
C SER A 55 -7.34 4.62 7.09
N VAL A 56 -6.97 5.41 8.08
CA VAL A 56 -6.24 6.67 7.88
C VAL A 56 -4.92 6.58 8.64
N TRP A 57 -3.84 7.00 8.00
CA TRP A 57 -2.50 6.94 8.57
C TRP A 57 -1.84 8.29 8.43
N ASP A 58 -1.04 8.67 9.42
CA ASP A 58 -0.35 9.95 9.43
C ASP A 58 0.70 10.05 8.33
N SER A 59 1.26 8.90 7.94
CA SER A 59 2.27 8.85 6.89
C SER A 59 2.23 7.50 6.17
N LEU A 60 2.79 7.47 4.97
CA LEU A 60 2.93 6.22 4.24
C LEU A 60 3.85 5.26 5.00
N ASP A 61 4.94 5.77 5.58
CA ASP A 61 5.87 4.93 6.34
C ASP A 61 5.17 4.24 7.50
N GLN A 62 4.27 4.94 8.18
CA GLN A 62 3.53 4.36 9.28
C GLN A 62 2.66 3.19 8.80
N PHE A 63 1.96 3.40 7.69
CA PHE A 63 1.14 2.35 7.09
C PHE A 63 2.01 1.14 6.70
N LEU A 64 3.12 1.38 6.03
CA LEU A 64 3.99 0.32 5.55
C LEU A 64 4.62 -0.46 6.70
N SER A 65 4.94 0.21 7.79
CA SER A 65 5.57 -0.45 8.93
C SER A 65 4.65 -1.46 9.60
N ILE A 66 3.35 -1.28 9.48
CA ILE A 66 2.37 -2.18 10.09
C ILE A 66 1.92 -3.25 9.10
N HIS A 67 1.67 -2.85 7.85
CA HIS A 67 0.95 -3.72 6.90
C HIS A 67 1.83 -4.35 5.84
N VAL A 68 3.05 -3.88 5.66
CA VAL A 68 3.91 -4.35 4.57
C VAL A 68 5.24 -4.89 5.10
N GLN A 69 5.97 -4.09 5.85
CA GLN A 69 7.32 -4.45 6.27
C GLN A 69 7.41 -5.71 7.12
N PRO A 70 6.42 -6.02 8.00
CA PRO A 70 6.48 -7.26 8.76
C PRO A 70 6.28 -8.52 7.92
N HIS A 71 5.85 -8.38 6.68
CA HIS A 71 5.50 -9.52 5.83
C HIS A 71 6.17 -9.42 4.47
N PRO A 72 7.51 -9.42 4.41
CA PRO A 72 8.20 -9.26 3.12
C PRO A 72 7.96 -10.41 2.17
N SER A 73 7.63 -11.60 2.67
CA SER A 73 7.34 -12.75 1.83
C SER A 73 6.04 -12.63 1.06
N ASN A 74 5.19 -11.65 1.37
CA ASN A 74 3.97 -11.41 0.59
C ASN A 74 4.26 -10.81 -0.78
N ARG A 75 5.46 -10.27 -1.00
CA ARG A 75 5.85 -9.63 -2.26
C ARG A 75 4.86 -8.54 -2.63
N THR A 76 4.80 -7.56 -1.76
CA THR A 76 3.86 -6.45 -1.91
C THR A 76 4.38 -5.45 -2.93
N VAL A 77 3.50 -4.99 -3.81
CA VAL A 77 3.81 -3.96 -4.79
C VAL A 77 2.81 -2.83 -4.63
N LEU A 78 3.34 -1.62 -4.47
CA LEU A 78 2.56 -0.39 -4.52
C LEU A 78 2.71 0.20 -5.91
N THR A 79 1.61 0.40 -6.61
CA THR A 79 1.63 0.98 -7.95
C THR A 79 0.86 2.30 -7.90
N PHE A 80 1.60 3.39 -8.13
CA PHE A 80 0.99 4.72 -8.17
C PHE A 80 0.40 4.99 -9.55
N ALA A 81 -0.61 5.85 -9.57
CA ALA A 81 -1.29 6.19 -10.83
C ALA A 81 -0.36 6.84 -11.85
N ASP A 82 0.75 7.44 -11.40
CA ASP A 82 1.74 8.04 -12.28
C ASP A 82 2.71 7.01 -12.87
N GLY A 83 2.57 5.74 -12.51
CA GLY A 83 3.38 4.65 -13.06
C GLY A 83 4.51 4.18 -12.16
N GLU A 84 4.80 4.90 -11.09
CA GLU A 84 5.84 4.45 -10.17
C GLU A 84 5.40 3.19 -9.43
N GLU A 85 6.33 2.24 -9.31
CA GLU A 85 6.11 1.03 -8.52
C GLU A 85 7.17 0.91 -7.45
N VAL A 86 6.75 0.47 -6.28
CA VAL A 86 7.65 0.16 -5.18
C VAL A 86 7.32 -1.25 -4.71
N THR A 87 8.35 -2.10 -4.65
CA THR A 87 8.17 -3.52 -4.33
C THR A 87 8.85 -3.85 -3.02
N TRP A 88 8.16 -4.60 -2.19
CA TRP A 88 8.71 -5.18 -0.97
C TRP A 88 8.68 -6.69 -1.10
N GLU A 89 9.85 -7.32 -0.92
CA GLU A 89 9.93 -8.76 -0.91
C GLU A 89 11.06 -9.18 0.00
N ALA A 90 11.12 -10.47 0.31
CA ALA A 90 12.16 -10.97 1.18
C ALA A 90 13.53 -10.71 0.53
N ASP A 91 14.39 -10.04 1.28
CA ASP A 91 15.76 -9.79 0.87
C ASP A 91 16.60 -10.96 1.37
N PRO A 92 17.22 -11.73 0.46
CA PRO A 92 18.04 -12.87 0.88
C PRO A 92 19.13 -12.50 1.88
N THR A 93 19.73 -11.32 1.71
CA THR A 93 20.75 -10.85 2.64
C THR A 93 20.16 -10.59 4.02
N ARG A 94 18.97 -10.01 4.09
CA ARG A 94 18.31 -9.77 5.36
C ARG A 94 17.84 -11.08 5.98
N ALA A 95 17.34 -11.98 5.16
CA ALA A 95 16.87 -13.27 5.65
C ALA A 95 17.98 -14.03 6.35
N THR A 96 19.19 -13.93 5.83
CA THR A 96 20.34 -14.65 6.42
C THR A 96 20.80 -14.04 7.72
N ARG A 97 20.37 -12.82 8.02
CA ARG A 97 20.76 -12.16 9.26
C ARG A 97 19.75 -12.35 10.38
N ALA A 98 18.61 -12.83 10.02
CA ALA A 98 17.55 -13.04 11.02
C ALA A 98 17.83 -14.26 11.91
#